data_a45e98dd5d1a2ba3b6daf4b6d067dfab
#
_entry.id   a45e98dd5d1a2ba3b6daf4b6d067dfab
#
_cell.length_a   1.000
_cell.length_b   1.000
_cell.length_c   1.000
_cell.angle_alpha   90.00
_cell.angle_beta   90.00
_cell.angle_gamma   90.00
#
_symmetry.space_group_name_H-M   'P 1'
#
loop_
_entity.id
_entity.type
_entity.pdbx_description
1 polymer ?
#
loop_
_entity_poly.entity_id
_entity_poly.type
_entity_poly.pdbx_seq_one_letter_code
_entity_poly.pdbx_strand_id
1 'polypeptide(L)'
;MEGRRSALGTDPPMIIEQPAPVGRRRLVVTIVLTVAVAAITNGALAALGFNPPNSQIWPAFAPPGATIGIVWIVLFAGMGAALALAADRRAVVVLILMCLAYPFYTHLFSNHLTELVGNVFTLAYAVWLALRVRFQSPLAAIFIACVAAWIVFATVLVLALARLNGWRI
;
A
#
# COMPACT_ATOMS: atom_id res chain seq x y z
N MET A 1 62.87 23.69 25.16
CA MET A 1 62.09 22.88 24.15
C MET A 1 60.91 22.25 24.83
N GLU A 2 59.80 22.95 24.79
CA GLU A 2 58.53 22.53 25.46
C GLU A 2 57.66 21.83 24.45
N GLY A 3 57.47 20.54 24.69
CA GLY A 3 56.64 19.68 23.85
C GLY A 3 55.16 20.01 23.96
N ARG A 4 54.54 20.54 22.91
CA ARG A 4 53.10 20.67 22.74
C ARG A 4 52.46 19.28 22.66
N ARG A 5 51.89 18.82 23.77
CA ARG A 5 50.97 17.66 23.73
C ARG A 5 49.69 18.11 23.06
N SER A 6 49.48 17.64 21.82
CA SER A 6 48.19 17.70 21.12
C SER A 6 47.13 17.01 21.97
N ALA A 7 46.20 17.78 22.49
CA ALA A 7 44.99 17.25 23.06
C ALA A 7 44.17 16.61 21.89
N LEU A 8 44.22 15.27 21.83
CA LEU A 8 43.28 14.49 21.03
C LEU A 8 41.86 14.76 21.56
N GLY A 9 41.12 15.64 20.88
CA GLY A 9 39.75 15.87 21.16
C GLY A 9 38.99 14.55 20.89
N THR A 10 38.57 13.89 21.95
CA THR A 10 37.59 12.81 21.87
C THR A 10 36.25 13.45 21.56
N ASP A 11 35.89 13.46 20.29
CA ASP A 11 34.53 13.82 19.90
C ASP A 11 33.53 12.97 20.70
N PRO A 12 32.52 13.56 21.33
CA PRO A 12 31.51 12.80 22.06
C PRO A 12 30.86 11.80 21.11
N PRO A 13 30.57 10.57 21.56
CA PRO A 13 29.91 9.58 20.72
C PRO A 13 28.60 10.16 20.19
N MET A 14 28.40 10.09 18.86
CA MET A 14 27.16 10.48 18.24
C MET A 14 26.03 9.64 18.86
N ILE A 15 25.25 10.24 19.74
CA ILE A 15 24.03 9.64 20.28
C ILE A 15 23.04 9.62 19.13
N ILE A 16 22.86 8.43 18.51
CA ILE A 16 21.79 8.21 17.55
C ILE A 16 20.48 8.28 18.34
N GLU A 17 19.84 9.44 18.28
CA GLU A 17 18.57 9.68 18.95
C GLU A 17 17.53 8.72 18.35
N GLN A 18 17.15 7.72 19.13
CA GLN A 18 16.11 6.78 18.69
C GLN A 18 14.78 7.53 18.56
N PRO A 19 14.07 7.39 17.44
CA PRO A 19 12.78 8.05 17.25
C PRO A 19 11.83 7.64 18.38
N ALA A 20 11.18 8.63 18.98
CA ALA A 20 10.22 8.42 20.07
C ALA A 20 9.15 7.39 19.65
N PRO A 21 8.76 6.47 20.56
CA PRO A 21 7.78 5.44 20.25
C PRO A 21 6.46 6.07 19.81
N VAL A 22 5.89 5.53 18.71
CA VAL A 22 4.58 5.98 18.19
C VAL A 22 3.51 5.72 19.24
N GLY A 23 2.80 6.76 19.65
CA GLY A 23 1.75 6.64 20.65
C GLY A 23 0.63 5.70 20.17
N ARG A 24 0.17 4.77 21.04
CA ARG A 24 -0.89 3.79 20.75
C ARG A 24 -2.15 4.44 20.16
N ARG A 25 -2.54 5.61 20.68
CA ARG A 25 -3.72 6.35 20.18
C ARG A 25 -3.56 6.71 18.70
N ARG A 26 -2.40 7.20 18.31
CA ARG A 26 -2.15 7.57 16.91
C ARG A 26 -2.20 6.34 16.00
N LEU A 27 -1.59 5.23 16.41
CA LEU A 27 -1.63 3.98 15.64
C LEU A 27 -3.07 3.51 15.42
N VAL A 28 -3.88 3.44 16.47
CA VAL A 28 -5.28 3.02 16.38
C VAL A 28 -6.09 3.98 15.49
N VAL A 29 -5.94 5.29 15.69
CA VAL A 29 -6.68 6.29 14.90
C VAL A 29 -6.37 6.19 13.41
N THR A 30 -5.11 6.07 13.03
CA THR A 30 -4.74 5.96 11.60
C THR A 30 -5.26 4.66 10.98
N ILE A 31 -5.20 3.53 11.69
CA ILE A 31 -5.75 2.26 11.23
C ILE A 31 -7.25 2.39 11.01
N VAL A 32 -7.99 2.86 12.03
CA VAL A 32 -9.45 2.99 11.97
C VAL A 32 -9.87 3.93 10.84
N LEU A 33 -9.23 5.10 10.72
CA LEU A 33 -9.54 6.06 9.66
C LEU A 33 -9.28 5.47 8.27
N THR A 34 -8.16 4.78 8.06
CA THR A 34 -7.82 4.21 6.77
C THR A 34 -8.80 3.11 6.37
N VAL A 35 -9.15 2.23 7.30
CA VAL A 35 -10.16 1.18 7.09
C VAL A 35 -11.54 1.78 6.84
N ALA A 36 -11.95 2.79 7.62
CA ALA A 36 -13.24 3.45 7.47
C ALA A 36 -13.37 4.12 6.08
N VAL A 37 -12.34 4.85 5.63
CA VAL A 37 -12.33 5.46 4.30
C VAL A 37 -12.44 4.40 3.21
N ALA A 38 -11.70 3.30 3.31
CA ALA A 38 -11.79 2.20 2.36
C ALA A 38 -13.20 1.55 2.35
N ALA A 39 -13.78 1.30 3.52
CA ALA A 39 -15.11 0.71 3.65
C ALA A 39 -16.19 1.64 3.07
N ILE A 40 -16.12 2.95 3.36
CA ILE A 40 -17.05 3.94 2.81
C ILE A 40 -16.92 4.02 1.29
N THR A 41 -15.69 4.05 0.76
CA THR A 41 -15.43 4.07 -0.68
C THR A 41 -16.02 2.84 -1.37
N ASN A 42 -15.76 1.64 -0.86
CA ASN A 42 -16.31 0.41 -1.43
C ASN A 42 -17.84 0.32 -1.29
N GLY A 43 -18.39 0.75 -0.15
CA GLY A 43 -19.84 0.81 0.06
C GLY A 43 -20.53 1.79 -0.90
N ALA A 44 -19.93 2.96 -1.13
CA ALA A 44 -20.43 3.93 -2.10
C ALA A 44 -20.41 3.38 -3.53
N LEU A 45 -19.32 2.72 -3.93
CA LEU A 45 -19.22 2.09 -5.25
C LEU A 45 -20.27 0.99 -5.44
N ALA A 46 -20.47 0.13 -4.44
CA ALA A 46 -21.51 -0.90 -4.48
C ALA A 46 -22.92 -0.28 -4.59
N ALA A 47 -23.19 0.79 -3.83
CA ALA A 47 -24.46 1.51 -3.89
C ALA A 47 -24.72 2.20 -5.26
N LEU A 48 -23.64 2.61 -5.94
CA LEU A 48 -23.71 3.19 -7.29
C LEU A 48 -23.76 2.12 -8.40
N GLY A 49 -23.81 0.82 -8.04
CA GLY A 49 -23.92 -0.27 -9.01
C GLY A 49 -22.60 -0.66 -9.68
N PHE A 50 -21.47 -0.22 -9.14
CA PHE A 50 -20.14 -0.59 -9.62
C PHE A 50 -19.78 -2.03 -9.24
N ASN A 51 -20.52 -2.99 -9.80
CA ASN A 51 -20.28 -4.42 -9.61
C ASN A 51 -19.66 -5.02 -10.87
N PRO A 52 -18.80 -6.03 -10.75
CA PRO A 52 -18.27 -6.73 -11.91
C PRO A 52 -19.42 -7.37 -12.70
N PRO A 53 -19.35 -7.40 -14.05
CA PRO A 53 -20.39 -7.99 -14.88
C PRO A 53 -20.59 -9.47 -14.55
N ASN A 54 -21.85 -9.91 -14.41
CA ASN A 54 -22.20 -11.30 -14.10
C ASN A 54 -21.76 -12.29 -15.19
N SER A 55 -21.46 -11.80 -16.40
CA SER A 55 -21.00 -12.60 -17.54
C SER A 55 -19.49 -12.84 -17.58
N GLN A 56 -18.75 -12.35 -16.60
CA GLN A 56 -17.29 -12.49 -16.58
C GLN A 56 -16.88 -13.90 -16.18
N ILE A 57 -16.03 -14.53 -17.01
CA ILE A 57 -15.45 -15.85 -16.71
C ILE A 57 -14.25 -15.64 -15.78
N TRP A 58 -14.33 -16.18 -14.57
CA TRP A 58 -13.26 -16.09 -13.57
C TRP A 58 -12.29 -17.25 -13.69
N PRO A 59 -10.97 -17.03 -13.55
CA PRO A 59 -10.02 -18.14 -13.49
C PRO A 59 -10.24 -18.99 -12.23
N ALA A 60 -9.96 -20.31 -12.34
CA ALA A 60 -10.21 -21.27 -11.25
C ALA A 60 -9.47 -20.95 -9.94
N PHE A 61 -8.36 -20.21 -10.01
CA PHE A 61 -7.59 -19.80 -8.84
C PHE A 61 -8.08 -18.47 -8.23
N ALA A 62 -9.08 -17.80 -8.81
CA ALA A 62 -9.59 -16.53 -8.31
C ALA A 62 -10.26 -16.74 -6.94
N PRO A 63 -9.89 -15.96 -5.92
CA PRO A 63 -10.56 -16.03 -4.63
C PRO A 63 -12.02 -15.55 -4.75
N PRO A 64 -12.92 -16.05 -3.89
CA PRO A 64 -14.26 -15.48 -3.77
C PRO A 64 -14.21 -13.97 -3.50
N GLY A 65 -15.17 -13.21 -4.04
CA GLY A 65 -15.21 -11.75 -3.88
C GLY A 65 -15.16 -11.29 -2.43
N ALA A 66 -15.82 -12.01 -1.52
CA ALA A 66 -15.73 -11.75 -0.08
C ALA A 66 -14.30 -11.85 0.46
N THR A 67 -13.51 -12.83 -0.01
CA THR A 67 -12.10 -13.00 0.38
C THR A 67 -11.27 -11.80 -0.11
N ILE A 68 -11.49 -11.36 -1.35
CA ILE A 68 -10.83 -10.16 -1.89
C ILE A 68 -11.13 -8.94 -1.01
N GLY A 69 -12.39 -8.77 -0.61
CA GLY A 69 -12.80 -7.68 0.28
C GLY A 69 -12.11 -7.71 1.64
N ILE A 70 -12.03 -8.90 2.27
CA ILE A 70 -11.33 -9.09 3.56
C ILE A 70 -9.84 -8.76 3.43
N VAL A 71 -9.18 -9.23 2.37
CA VAL A 71 -7.76 -8.94 2.12
C VAL A 71 -7.55 -7.42 2.00
N TRP A 72 -8.40 -6.71 1.27
CA TRP A 72 -8.31 -5.25 1.18
C TRP A 72 -8.47 -4.55 2.53
N ILE A 73 -9.40 -4.99 3.39
CA ILE A 73 -9.55 -4.45 4.76
C ILE A 73 -8.24 -4.61 5.54
N VAL A 74 -7.62 -5.81 5.48
CA VAL A 74 -6.35 -6.08 6.16
C VAL A 74 -5.22 -5.21 5.60
N LEU A 75 -5.14 -5.05 4.27
CA LEU A 75 -4.13 -4.21 3.63
C LEU A 75 -4.30 -2.73 3.99
N PHE A 76 -5.54 -2.21 4.01
CA PHE A 76 -5.80 -0.84 4.45
C PHE A 76 -5.49 -0.63 5.93
N ALA A 77 -5.75 -1.62 6.79
CA ALA A 77 -5.29 -1.59 8.18
C ALA A 77 -3.77 -1.53 8.29
N GLY A 78 -3.06 -2.35 7.49
CA GLY A 78 -1.60 -2.33 7.39
C GLY A 78 -1.05 -0.98 6.89
N MET A 79 -1.68 -0.38 5.86
CA MET A 79 -1.31 0.96 5.38
C MET A 79 -1.58 2.05 6.44
N GLY A 80 -2.65 1.94 7.21
CA GLY A 80 -2.92 2.81 8.36
C GLY A 80 -1.84 2.70 9.45
N ALA A 81 -1.37 1.48 9.73
CA ALA A 81 -0.25 1.24 10.62
C ALA A 81 1.07 1.83 10.05
N ALA A 82 1.34 1.60 8.76
CA ALA A 82 2.49 2.18 8.08
C ALA A 82 2.46 3.73 8.11
N LEU A 83 1.28 4.34 7.95
CA LEU A 83 1.07 5.78 8.05
C LEU A 83 1.41 6.33 9.45
N ALA A 84 1.13 5.55 10.51
CA ALA A 84 1.52 5.94 11.87
C ALA A 84 3.02 5.84 12.09
N LEU A 85 3.66 4.81 11.54
CA LEU A 85 5.04 4.40 11.81
C LEU A 85 6.08 5.08 10.91
N ALA A 86 5.72 5.39 9.66
CA ALA A 86 6.66 5.98 8.70
C ALA A 86 6.95 7.45 9.01
N ALA A 87 8.20 7.87 8.79
CA ALA A 87 8.60 9.28 8.85
C ALA A 87 7.98 10.07 7.67
N ASP A 88 8.03 9.52 6.45
CA ASP A 88 7.42 10.11 5.25
C ASP A 88 5.95 9.66 5.11
N ARG A 89 5.09 10.29 5.90
CA ARG A 89 3.65 10.01 5.88
C ARG A 89 2.97 10.38 4.56
N ARG A 90 3.46 11.45 3.90
CA ARG A 90 2.87 11.91 2.62
C ARG A 90 2.99 10.82 1.57
N ALA A 91 4.15 10.15 1.50
CA ALA A 91 4.34 9.05 0.57
C ALA A 91 3.40 7.85 0.86
N VAL A 92 3.14 7.55 2.14
CA VAL A 92 2.16 6.50 2.50
C VAL A 92 0.74 6.92 2.13
N VAL A 93 0.36 8.19 2.33
CA VAL A 93 -0.94 8.73 1.90
C VAL A 93 -1.11 8.61 0.38
N VAL A 94 -0.08 8.90 -0.41
CA VAL A 94 -0.13 8.73 -1.87
C VAL A 94 -0.42 7.26 -2.23
N LEU A 95 0.23 6.28 -1.58
CA LEU A 95 -0.06 4.87 -1.82
C LEU A 95 -1.53 4.52 -1.48
N ILE A 96 -2.03 5.00 -0.34
CA ILE A 96 -3.44 4.81 0.05
C ILE A 96 -4.37 5.38 -1.01
N LEU A 97 -4.12 6.60 -1.49
CA LEU A 97 -4.93 7.24 -2.53
C LEU A 97 -4.87 6.48 -3.86
N MET A 98 -3.71 5.96 -4.27
CA MET A 98 -3.60 5.12 -5.46
C MET A 98 -4.46 3.86 -5.34
N CYS A 99 -4.43 3.19 -4.18
CA CYS A 99 -5.26 2.01 -3.93
C CYS A 99 -6.76 2.34 -3.87
N LEU A 100 -7.14 3.50 -3.31
CA LEU A 100 -8.54 3.96 -3.27
C LEU A 100 -9.04 4.39 -4.65
N ALA A 101 -8.19 4.94 -5.49
CA ALA A 101 -8.56 5.36 -6.85
C ALA A 101 -8.75 4.17 -7.81
N TYR A 102 -8.13 3.02 -7.50
CA TYR A 102 -8.14 1.83 -8.37
C TYR A 102 -9.56 1.43 -8.84
N PRO A 103 -10.54 1.21 -7.96
CA PRO A 103 -11.86 0.78 -8.40
C PRO A 103 -12.60 1.85 -9.23
N PHE A 104 -12.30 3.13 -9.05
CA PHE A 104 -12.94 4.19 -9.82
C PHE A 104 -12.49 4.18 -11.28
N TYR A 105 -11.20 4.22 -11.54
CA TYR A 105 -10.71 4.29 -12.92
C TYR A 105 -10.86 2.95 -13.65
N THR A 106 -10.76 1.82 -12.96
CA THR A 106 -11.00 0.51 -13.59
C THR A 106 -12.44 0.34 -14.01
N HIS A 107 -13.39 0.90 -13.24
CA HIS A 107 -14.79 0.90 -13.62
C HIS A 107 -15.10 1.90 -14.74
N LEU A 108 -14.57 3.14 -14.65
CA LEU A 108 -14.78 4.17 -15.64
C LEU A 108 -14.32 3.77 -17.05
N PHE A 109 -13.15 3.16 -17.14
CA PHE A 109 -12.57 2.79 -18.44
C PHE A 109 -12.93 1.36 -18.87
N SER A 110 -13.35 0.51 -17.93
CA SER A 110 -13.84 -0.87 -18.16
C SER A 110 -12.95 -1.71 -19.09
N ASN A 111 -11.63 -1.49 -19.05
CA ASN A 111 -10.67 -2.21 -19.87
C ASN A 111 -9.50 -2.78 -19.06
N HIS A 112 -9.00 -3.95 -19.48
CA HIS A 112 -7.92 -4.64 -18.77
C HIS A 112 -6.56 -3.94 -18.89
N LEU A 113 -6.37 -3.11 -19.92
CA LEU A 113 -5.13 -2.34 -20.06
C LEU A 113 -5.01 -1.28 -18.96
N THR A 114 -6.09 -0.56 -18.67
CA THR A 114 -6.13 0.43 -17.58
C THR A 114 -5.87 -0.22 -16.22
N GLU A 115 -6.47 -1.39 -15.98
CA GLU A 115 -6.23 -2.17 -14.76
C GLU A 115 -4.74 -2.57 -14.64
N LEU A 116 -4.16 -3.08 -15.72
CA LEU A 116 -2.76 -3.50 -15.76
C LEU A 116 -1.80 -2.31 -15.53
N VAL A 117 -2.02 -1.21 -16.24
CA VAL A 117 -1.22 0.02 -16.10
C VAL A 117 -1.30 0.55 -14.66
N GLY A 118 -2.50 0.62 -14.08
CA GLY A 118 -2.69 1.03 -12.70
C GLY A 118 -1.96 0.13 -11.70
N ASN A 119 -2.03 -1.19 -11.89
CA ASN A 119 -1.32 -2.16 -11.07
C ASN A 119 0.20 -1.97 -11.17
N VAL A 120 0.76 -1.80 -12.38
CA VAL A 120 2.21 -1.61 -12.58
C VAL A 120 2.69 -0.34 -11.88
N PHE A 121 1.99 0.79 -12.04
CA PHE A 121 2.37 2.03 -11.37
C PHE A 121 2.27 1.93 -9.84
N THR A 122 1.18 1.34 -9.33
CA THR A 122 0.99 1.18 -7.89
C THR A 122 2.02 0.21 -7.30
N LEU A 123 2.34 -0.88 -8.01
CA LEU A 123 3.38 -1.83 -7.62
C LEU A 123 4.76 -1.17 -7.56
N ALA A 124 5.15 -0.45 -8.62
CA ALA A 124 6.43 0.25 -8.67
C ALA A 124 6.56 1.25 -7.51
N TYR A 125 5.49 2.01 -7.25
CA TYR A 125 5.45 2.95 -6.15
C TYR A 125 5.52 2.26 -4.78
N ALA A 126 4.78 1.17 -4.57
CA ALA A 126 4.77 0.41 -3.32
C ALA A 126 6.16 -0.21 -3.03
N VAL A 127 6.81 -0.79 -4.05
CA VAL A 127 8.16 -1.34 -3.91
C VAL A 127 9.16 -0.23 -3.59
N TRP A 128 9.15 0.88 -4.33
CA TRP A 128 10.00 2.03 -4.05
C TRP A 128 9.81 2.54 -2.62
N LEU A 129 8.56 2.69 -2.17
CA LEU A 129 8.25 3.18 -0.83
C LEU A 129 8.71 2.19 0.25
N ALA A 130 8.46 0.89 0.08
CA ALA A 130 8.92 -0.14 1.02
C ALA A 130 10.45 -0.09 1.19
N LEU A 131 11.18 0.00 0.08
CA LEU A 131 12.64 0.12 0.10
C LEU A 131 13.12 1.42 0.76
N ARG A 132 12.41 2.52 0.55
CA ARG A 132 12.74 3.83 1.13
C ARG A 132 12.56 3.84 2.65
N VAL A 133 11.47 3.25 3.17
CA VAL A 133 11.15 3.31 4.59
C VAL A 133 11.78 2.20 5.43
N ARG A 134 12.35 1.16 4.82
CA ARG A 134 12.84 -0.04 5.51
C ARG A 134 13.87 0.21 6.62
N PHE A 135 14.73 1.20 6.42
CA PHE A 135 15.77 1.54 7.39
C PHE A 135 15.26 2.42 8.55
N GLN A 136 14.15 3.15 8.33
CA GLN A 136 13.54 4.01 9.33
C GLN A 136 12.48 3.28 10.15
N SER A 137 11.70 2.41 9.50
CA SER A 137 10.64 1.62 10.10
C SER A 137 10.47 0.30 9.35
N PRO A 138 11.19 -0.77 9.73
CA PRO A 138 11.06 -2.09 9.11
C PRO A 138 9.63 -2.61 9.10
N LEU A 139 8.88 -2.36 10.18
CA LEU A 139 7.48 -2.79 10.28
C LEU A 139 6.58 -2.07 9.28
N ALA A 140 6.77 -0.76 9.07
CA ALA A 140 6.05 -0.03 8.02
C ALA A 140 6.39 -0.59 6.62
N ALA A 141 7.65 -0.91 6.37
CA ALA A 141 8.08 -1.51 5.11
C ALA A 141 7.43 -2.88 4.87
N ILE A 142 7.27 -3.72 5.91
CA ILE A 142 6.58 -5.01 5.82
C ILE A 142 5.11 -4.80 5.41
N PHE A 143 4.38 -3.88 6.03
CA PHE A 143 3.00 -3.61 5.65
C PHE A 143 2.88 -3.13 4.21
N ILE A 144 3.78 -2.27 3.74
CA ILE A 144 3.79 -1.80 2.35
C ILE A 144 4.17 -2.95 1.40
N ALA A 145 5.10 -3.82 1.78
CA ALA A 145 5.47 -4.99 0.98
C ALA A 145 4.31 -6.00 0.84
N CYS A 146 3.46 -6.15 1.85
CA CYS A 146 2.23 -6.95 1.74
C CYS A 146 1.29 -6.37 0.68
N VAL A 147 1.16 -5.04 0.57
CA VAL A 147 0.39 -4.39 -0.49
C VAL A 147 1.01 -4.69 -1.85
N ALA A 148 2.33 -4.56 -2.00
CA ALA A 148 3.03 -4.89 -3.25
C ALA A 148 2.80 -6.35 -3.67
N ALA A 149 2.91 -7.30 -2.73
CA ALA A 149 2.65 -8.72 -2.99
C ALA A 149 1.22 -8.97 -3.47
N TRP A 150 0.23 -8.31 -2.85
CA TRP A 150 -1.16 -8.39 -3.30
C TRP A 150 -1.37 -7.82 -4.70
N ILE A 151 -0.72 -6.70 -5.04
CA ILE A 151 -0.81 -6.11 -6.38
C ILE A 151 -0.19 -7.03 -7.44
N VAL A 152 0.91 -7.75 -7.13
CA VAL A 152 1.45 -8.79 -8.02
C VAL A 152 0.40 -9.86 -8.29
N PHE A 153 -0.26 -10.38 -7.25
CA PHE A 153 -1.34 -11.35 -7.40
C PHE A 153 -2.50 -10.77 -8.23
N ALA A 154 -2.94 -9.54 -7.94
CA ALA A 154 -3.99 -8.87 -8.69
C ALA A 154 -3.63 -8.68 -10.17
N THR A 155 -2.36 -8.41 -10.48
CA THR A 155 -1.86 -8.30 -11.85
C THR A 155 -1.97 -9.65 -12.59
N VAL A 156 -1.59 -10.75 -11.94
CA VAL A 156 -1.75 -12.10 -12.50
C VAL A 156 -3.23 -12.41 -12.73
N LEU A 157 -4.10 -12.02 -11.80
CA LEU A 157 -5.54 -12.20 -11.94
C LEU A 157 -6.11 -11.41 -13.13
N VAL A 158 -5.73 -10.15 -13.31
CA VAL A 158 -6.14 -9.31 -14.45
C VAL A 158 -5.69 -9.91 -15.77
N LEU A 159 -4.44 -10.40 -15.86
CA LEU A 159 -3.92 -11.06 -17.06
C LEU A 159 -4.71 -12.34 -17.39
N ALA A 160 -5.07 -13.13 -16.38
CA ALA A 160 -5.88 -14.33 -16.57
C ALA A 160 -7.30 -13.99 -17.01
N LEU A 161 -7.92 -12.96 -16.42
CA LEU A 161 -9.24 -12.45 -16.83
C LEU A 161 -9.23 -11.96 -18.28
N ALA A 162 -8.21 -11.19 -18.67
CA ALA A 162 -8.04 -10.72 -20.04
C ALA A 162 -7.92 -11.86 -21.06
N ARG A 163 -7.23 -12.93 -20.69
CA ARG A 163 -7.12 -14.12 -21.54
C ARG A 163 -8.44 -14.88 -21.70
N LEU A 164 -9.23 -15.01 -20.62
CA LEU A 164 -10.47 -15.77 -20.61
C LEU A 164 -11.63 -15.03 -21.25
N ASN A 165 -11.68 -13.71 -21.12
CA ASN A 165 -12.80 -12.87 -21.57
C ASN A 165 -12.49 -12.03 -22.83
N GLY A 166 -11.30 -12.21 -23.39
CA GLY A 166 -10.77 -11.34 -24.46
C GLY A 166 -10.22 -10.03 -23.92
N TRP A 167 -9.17 -9.50 -24.58
CA TRP A 167 -8.63 -8.19 -24.23
C TRP A 167 -9.63 -7.10 -24.57
N ARG A 168 -10.12 -6.40 -23.57
CA ARG A 168 -10.87 -5.15 -23.75
C ARG A 168 -9.84 -4.02 -23.71
N ILE A 169 -9.66 -3.36 -24.84
CA ILE A 169 -8.78 -2.21 -25.01
C ILE A 169 -9.63 -0.95 -25.06
#